data_0a3fe1e8149e979ff9a7ba95d9e97404
#
_entry.id   0a3fe1e8149e979ff9a7ba95d9e97404
#
_cell.length_a   1.000
_cell.length_b   1.000
_cell.length_c   1.000
_cell.angle_alpha   90.00
_cell.angle_beta   90.00
_cell.angle_gamma   90.00
#
_symmetry.space_group_name_H-M   'P 1'
#
loop_
_entity.id
_entity.type
_entity.pdbx_description
1 polymer ?
#
loop_
_entity_poly.entity_id
_entity_poly.type
_entity_poly.pdbx_seq_one_letter_code
_entity_poly.pdbx_strand_id
1 'polypeptide(L)'
;MAQCHRDYRSLASYDAIAQYPLGMSFGIQSGGNAWGGGSGVDTYTGMLTLRGWHDPSGGGYVSWQLASTSQGLKYRQGNGIIQGNANVGFSTTHTLYSTQNTTKASDGTLKAASPVVKLFADGSFETNDESEGCSVTRLKAGEYLIEGCMGMNSDAAWGGIDGGFDIPKDRNGQALIWLDYEVNADGSVLVKTFHREYSTAPIFARNSREGLADGEAADIPADQFVSVRVEMPQNSIWNQRAAMAQVPDSSSD
;
A
#
# COMPACT_ATOMS: atom_id res chain seq x y z
N MET A 1 -22.53 -31.61 -7.23
CA MET A 1 -21.79 -31.17 -6.05
C MET A 1 -22.61 -30.12 -5.33
N ALA A 2 -22.97 -30.34 -4.06
CA ALA A 2 -23.68 -29.35 -3.28
C ALA A 2 -22.77 -28.14 -3.09
N GLN A 3 -23.20 -26.98 -3.53
CA GLN A 3 -22.51 -25.71 -3.31
C GLN A 3 -22.49 -25.46 -1.80
N CYS A 4 -21.32 -25.54 -1.16
CA CYS A 4 -21.17 -25.42 0.28
C CYS A 4 -21.00 -23.94 0.68
N HIS A 5 -22.00 -23.11 0.33
CA HIS A 5 -22.08 -21.74 0.82
C HIS A 5 -22.61 -21.72 2.25
N ARG A 6 -21.95 -21.00 3.14
CA ARG A 6 -22.29 -20.90 4.55
C ARG A 6 -22.37 -19.45 5.01
N ASP A 7 -23.33 -19.19 5.89
CA ASP A 7 -23.40 -17.91 6.59
C ASP A 7 -22.69 -18.04 7.94
N TYR A 8 -21.59 -17.30 8.06
CA TYR A 8 -20.77 -17.28 9.27
C TYR A 8 -20.88 -15.96 10.05
N ARG A 9 -21.85 -15.10 9.73
CA ARG A 9 -22.00 -13.78 10.37
C ARG A 9 -22.30 -13.83 11.86
N SER A 10 -22.88 -14.92 12.34
CA SER A 10 -23.27 -15.11 13.74
C SER A 10 -22.41 -16.10 14.51
N LEU A 11 -21.19 -16.37 14.07
CA LEU A 11 -20.29 -17.25 14.81
C LEU A 11 -19.93 -16.65 16.17
N ALA A 12 -19.92 -17.48 17.21
CA ALA A 12 -19.51 -17.09 18.55
C ALA A 12 -18.00 -16.70 18.61
N SER A 13 -17.17 -17.31 17.76
CA SER A 13 -15.77 -16.99 17.61
C SER A 13 -15.31 -17.21 16.18
N TYR A 14 -14.89 -16.17 15.50
CA TYR A 14 -14.37 -16.24 14.13
C TYR A 14 -13.00 -16.91 14.04
N ASP A 15 -12.27 -16.99 15.14
CA ASP A 15 -10.93 -17.56 15.18
C ASP A 15 -10.94 -19.06 15.47
N ALA A 16 -12.02 -19.59 16.05
CA ALA A 16 -12.10 -21.00 16.40
C ALA A 16 -12.28 -21.88 15.15
N ILE A 17 -11.26 -22.68 14.81
CA ILE A 17 -11.26 -23.57 13.63
C ILE A 17 -12.44 -24.54 13.68
N ALA A 18 -12.82 -25.01 14.86
CA ALA A 18 -13.94 -25.94 15.06
C ALA A 18 -15.30 -25.39 14.62
N GLN A 19 -15.45 -24.08 14.49
CA GLN A 19 -16.69 -23.44 14.01
C GLN A 19 -16.92 -23.65 12.51
N TYR A 20 -15.89 -24.04 11.77
CA TYR A 20 -15.97 -24.25 10.33
C TYR A 20 -16.13 -25.74 9.99
N PRO A 21 -16.85 -26.09 8.92
CA PRO A 21 -17.02 -27.48 8.52
C PRO A 21 -15.70 -28.07 8.07
N LEU A 22 -15.54 -29.37 8.24
CA LEU A 22 -14.40 -30.13 7.70
C LEU A 22 -14.41 -30.05 6.17
N GLY A 23 -13.22 -29.94 5.60
CA GLY A 23 -13.01 -29.80 4.16
C GLY A 23 -13.05 -28.34 3.70
N MET A 24 -13.47 -28.11 2.48
CA MET A 24 -13.50 -26.79 1.85
C MET A 24 -14.91 -26.22 1.90
N SER A 25 -15.02 -24.97 2.32
CA SER A 25 -16.28 -24.24 2.34
C SER A 25 -16.12 -22.80 1.89
N PHE A 26 -17.15 -22.29 1.23
CA PHE A 26 -17.33 -20.87 0.93
C PHE A 26 -18.31 -20.26 1.91
N GLY A 27 -18.06 -19.02 2.32
CA GLY A 27 -19.00 -18.36 3.22
C GLY A 27 -18.86 -16.85 3.25
N ILE A 28 -19.81 -16.23 3.93
CA ILE A 28 -19.82 -14.80 4.24
C ILE A 28 -19.65 -14.62 5.74
N GLN A 29 -18.87 -13.64 6.12
CA GLN A 29 -18.55 -13.32 7.51
C GLN A 29 -18.68 -11.81 7.74
N SER A 30 -18.98 -11.39 8.97
CA SER A 30 -18.87 -9.98 9.37
C SER A 30 -17.39 -9.61 9.47
N GLY A 31 -16.92 -8.74 8.56
CA GLY A 31 -15.50 -8.59 8.29
C GLY A 31 -14.70 -7.77 9.31
N GLY A 32 -15.33 -6.77 9.93
CA GLY A 32 -14.60 -5.75 10.68
C GLY A 32 -13.70 -6.26 11.81
N ASN A 33 -14.09 -7.29 12.52
CA ASN A 33 -13.31 -7.82 13.65
C ASN A 33 -12.51 -9.08 13.29
N ALA A 34 -12.93 -9.80 12.27
CA ALA A 34 -12.32 -11.10 11.95
C ALA A 34 -11.02 -10.98 11.14
N TRP A 35 -10.85 -9.88 10.39
CA TRP A 35 -9.79 -9.75 9.40
C TRP A 35 -8.85 -8.55 9.64
N GLY A 36 -8.84 -8.03 10.86
CA GLY A 36 -7.84 -7.06 11.29
C GLY A 36 -8.02 -5.63 10.80
N GLY A 37 -9.22 -5.33 10.32
CA GLY A 37 -9.54 -3.98 9.91
C GLY A 37 -10.40 -3.33 10.96
N GLY A 38 -10.12 -2.77 12.00
CA GLY A 38 -10.88 -2.06 13.02
C GLY A 38 -12.42 -1.99 12.85
N SER A 39 -13.11 -1.47 13.80
CA SER A 39 -14.56 -1.23 13.71
C SER A 39 -14.87 -0.40 12.46
N GLY A 40 -15.60 -0.97 11.50
CA GLY A 40 -16.08 -0.28 10.31
C GLY A 40 -15.40 -0.62 8.98
N VAL A 41 -14.42 -1.49 8.97
CA VAL A 41 -13.81 -1.98 7.72
C VAL A 41 -14.50 -3.28 7.32
N ASP A 42 -15.09 -3.30 6.13
CA ASP A 42 -15.80 -4.44 5.53
C ASP A 42 -16.94 -5.00 6.39
N THR A 43 -18.14 -4.49 6.21
CA THR A 43 -19.36 -5.02 6.87
C THR A 43 -19.52 -6.50 6.59
N TYR A 44 -19.22 -6.92 5.36
CA TYR A 44 -19.27 -8.33 4.94
C TYR A 44 -18.04 -8.71 4.13
N THR A 45 -17.52 -9.90 4.43
CA THR A 45 -16.33 -10.43 3.75
C THR A 45 -16.65 -11.84 3.24
N GLY A 46 -16.47 -12.03 1.94
CA GLY A 46 -16.49 -13.34 1.32
C GLY A 46 -15.20 -14.10 1.62
N MET A 47 -15.31 -15.35 2.05
CA MET A 47 -14.13 -16.13 2.39
C MET A 47 -14.19 -17.57 1.93
N LEU A 48 -13.03 -18.12 1.63
CA LEU A 48 -12.76 -19.53 1.44
C LEU A 48 -12.12 -20.07 2.70
N THR A 49 -12.66 -21.16 3.24
CA THR A 49 -12.07 -21.89 4.37
C THR A 49 -11.71 -23.29 3.94
N LEU A 50 -10.51 -23.72 4.25
CA LEU A 50 -10.11 -25.11 4.23
C LEU A 50 -9.81 -25.54 5.65
N ARG A 51 -10.65 -26.47 6.18
CA ARG A 51 -10.40 -27.14 7.43
C ARG A 51 -9.90 -28.56 7.13
N GLY A 52 -8.61 -28.76 7.29
CA GLY A 52 -7.95 -30.02 6.92
C GLY A 52 -7.92 -31.08 8.02
N TRP A 53 -8.42 -30.78 9.24
CA TRP A 53 -8.36 -31.68 10.37
C TRP A 53 -9.72 -31.84 11.07
N HIS A 54 -10.04 -33.05 11.52
CA HIS A 54 -11.39 -33.39 11.94
C HIS A 54 -11.73 -33.05 13.39
N ASP A 55 -10.77 -33.02 14.29
CA ASP A 55 -11.01 -32.73 15.69
C ASP A 55 -10.93 -31.23 16.05
N PRO A 56 -11.28 -30.85 17.28
CA PRO A 56 -11.24 -29.45 17.72
C PRO A 56 -9.86 -28.81 17.73
N SER A 57 -8.78 -29.58 17.66
CA SER A 57 -7.40 -29.04 17.59
C SER A 57 -7.13 -28.33 16.27
N GLY A 58 -7.98 -28.54 15.25
CA GLY A 58 -7.84 -27.88 13.94
C GLY A 58 -6.64 -28.34 13.13
N GLY A 59 -5.78 -29.22 13.66
CA GLY A 59 -4.61 -29.72 12.96
C GLY A 59 -3.53 -28.69 12.67
N GLY A 60 -3.51 -27.54 13.37
CA GLY A 60 -2.51 -26.52 13.16
C GLY A 60 -2.52 -25.94 11.74
N TYR A 61 -1.40 -26.01 11.05
CA TYR A 61 -1.21 -25.40 9.71
C TYR A 61 -1.99 -26.05 8.56
N VAL A 62 -2.64 -27.19 8.77
CA VAL A 62 -3.46 -27.83 7.73
C VAL A 62 -4.79 -27.12 7.50
N SER A 63 -5.15 -26.20 8.38
CA SER A 63 -6.35 -25.38 8.24
C SER A 63 -5.98 -23.93 7.92
N TRP A 64 -6.62 -23.34 6.91
CA TRP A 64 -6.35 -21.97 6.48
C TRP A 64 -7.58 -21.31 5.87
N GLN A 65 -7.53 -19.99 5.77
CA GLN A 65 -8.58 -19.18 5.17
C GLN A 65 -8.00 -18.12 4.24
N LEU A 66 -8.77 -17.81 3.18
CA LEU A 66 -8.56 -16.65 2.32
C LEU A 66 -9.81 -15.78 2.36
N ALA A 67 -9.65 -14.47 2.47
CA ALA A 67 -10.75 -13.51 2.49
C ALA A 67 -10.48 -12.35 1.54
N SER A 68 -11.53 -11.92 0.84
CA SER A 68 -11.50 -10.72 0.01
C SER A 68 -11.98 -9.53 0.83
N THR A 69 -11.11 -8.55 1.03
CA THR A 69 -11.39 -7.33 1.81
C THR A 69 -11.16 -6.08 0.97
N SER A 70 -11.64 -4.92 1.42
CA SER A 70 -11.36 -3.63 0.81
C SER A 70 -9.86 -3.29 0.77
N GLN A 71 -9.07 -3.91 1.66
CA GLN A 71 -7.61 -3.75 1.73
C GLN A 71 -6.84 -4.83 0.93
N GLY A 72 -7.53 -5.59 0.09
CA GLY A 72 -6.95 -6.67 -0.68
C GLY A 72 -7.23 -8.07 -0.12
N LEU A 73 -6.60 -9.07 -0.70
CA LEU A 73 -6.76 -10.45 -0.29
C LEU A 73 -5.97 -10.71 0.99
N LYS A 74 -6.63 -11.23 2.00
CA LYS A 74 -6.02 -11.60 3.28
C LYS A 74 -6.00 -13.10 3.47
N TYR A 75 -4.96 -13.57 4.16
CA TYR A 75 -4.73 -14.97 4.46
C TYR A 75 -4.52 -15.16 5.96
N ARG A 76 -5.06 -16.23 6.50
CA ARG A 76 -4.72 -16.72 7.83
C ARG A 76 -4.69 -18.23 7.86
N GLN A 77 -3.86 -18.78 8.76
CA GLN A 77 -3.76 -20.22 8.97
C GLN A 77 -3.84 -20.53 10.45
N GLY A 78 -4.18 -21.77 10.76
CA GLY A 78 -4.21 -22.24 12.13
C GLY A 78 -2.84 -22.15 12.78
N ASN A 79 -2.80 -21.79 14.06
CA ASN A 79 -1.57 -21.84 14.83
C ASN A 79 -1.15 -23.29 15.05
N GLY A 80 0.15 -23.58 14.98
CA GLY A 80 0.71 -24.93 15.06
C GLY A 80 0.73 -25.55 16.46
N ILE A 81 0.16 -24.90 17.47
CA ILE A 81 0.24 -25.37 18.84
C ILE A 81 -1.00 -26.20 19.17
N ILE A 82 -0.83 -27.51 19.19
CA ILE A 82 -1.85 -28.48 19.54
C ILE A 82 -1.42 -29.17 20.81
N GLN A 83 -1.81 -28.65 21.94
CA GLN A 83 -1.77 -29.42 23.19
C GLN A 83 -3.04 -29.16 23.98
N GLY A 84 -4.07 -29.99 23.74
CA GLY A 84 -5.22 -30.11 24.63
C GLY A 84 -6.08 -28.83 24.78
N ASN A 85 -5.88 -27.81 23.93
CA ASN A 85 -6.56 -26.55 24.06
C ASN A 85 -7.63 -26.41 22.97
N ALA A 86 -8.88 -26.29 23.39
CA ALA A 86 -10.03 -25.99 22.53
C ALA A 86 -9.93 -24.62 21.79
N ASN A 87 -8.89 -23.86 22.02
CA ASN A 87 -8.67 -22.52 21.49
C ASN A 87 -7.62 -22.46 20.37
N VAL A 88 -7.34 -23.56 19.71
CA VAL A 88 -6.53 -23.53 18.48
C VAL A 88 -7.34 -22.79 17.41
N GLY A 89 -6.83 -21.67 16.98
CA GLY A 89 -7.54 -20.75 16.12
C GLY A 89 -6.68 -20.12 15.02
N PHE A 90 -7.34 -19.32 14.23
CA PHE A 90 -6.71 -18.46 13.24
C PHE A 90 -6.22 -17.16 13.93
N SER A 91 -5.05 -17.21 14.55
CA SER A 91 -4.58 -16.15 15.44
C SER A 91 -3.91 -14.97 14.74
N THR A 92 -3.44 -15.13 13.51
CA THR A 92 -2.71 -14.09 12.79
C THR A 92 -3.23 -13.95 11.38
N THR A 93 -3.58 -12.72 11.01
CA THR A 93 -4.01 -12.37 9.65
C THR A 93 -2.86 -11.71 8.91
N HIS A 94 -2.56 -12.22 7.72
CA HIS A 94 -1.56 -11.68 6.82
C HIS A 94 -2.24 -11.06 5.60
N THR A 95 -1.78 -9.90 5.18
CA THR A 95 -2.21 -9.29 3.92
C THR A 95 -1.35 -9.81 2.78
N LEU A 96 -1.97 -10.31 1.72
CA LEU A 96 -1.24 -10.70 0.52
C LEU A 96 -0.92 -9.45 -0.29
N TYR A 97 0.34 -9.29 -0.64
CA TYR A 97 0.78 -8.17 -1.45
C TYR A 97 0.34 -8.34 -2.91
N SER A 98 -0.20 -7.27 -3.45
CA SER A 98 -0.68 -7.17 -4.82
C SER A 98 -0.53 -5.74 -5.33
N THR A 99 -0.82 -5.48 -6.58
CA THR A 99 -0.85 -4.11 -7.14
C THR A 99 -1.87 -3.20 -6.46
N GLN A 100 -2.83 -3.76 -5.73
CA GLN A 100 -3.84 -3.01 -4.98
C GLN A 100 -3.27 -2.40 -3.68
N ASN A 101 -2.28 -3.04 -3.05
CA ASN A 101 -1.77 -2.67 -1.74
C ASN A 101 -0.24 -2.54 -1.69
N THR A 102 0.41 -2.45 -2.85
CA THR A 102 1.84 -2.21 -2.97
C THR A 102 2.14 -1.26 -4.10
N THR A 103 3.18 -0.45 -3.90
CA THR A 103 3.82 0.35 -4.93
C THR A 103 5.20 -0.22 -5.22
N LYS A 104 5.56 -0.26 -6.51
CA LYS A 104 6.92 -0.63 -6.93
C LYS A 104 7.77 0.63 -7.01
N ALA A 105 8.80 0.69 -6.15
CA ALA A 105 9.79 1.76 -6.20
C ALA A 105 10.66 1.67 -7.47
N SER A 106 11.40 2.74 -7.79
CA SER A 106 12.28 2.82 -8.96
C SER A 106 13.37 1.75 -8.96
N ASP A 107 13.81 1.32 -7.78
CA ASP A 107 14.78 0.23 -7.59
C ASP A 107 14.16 -1.17 -7.72
N GLY A 108 12.85 -1.26 -7.99
CA GLY A 108 12.11 -2.51 -8.12
C GLY A 108 11.58 -3.09 -6.81
N THR A 109 11.87 -2.48 -5.66
CA THR A 109 11.35 -2.94 -4.36
C THR A 109 9.84 -2.76 -4.28
N LEU A 110 9.15 -3.74 -3.68
CA LEU A 110 7.74 -3.60 -3.34
C LEU A 110 7.62 -2.96 -1.96
N LYS A 111 6.90 -1.86 -1.88
CA LYS A 111 6.58 -1.17 -0.63
C LYS A 111 5.07 -1.21 -0.40
N ALA A 112 4.61 -1.20 0.87
CA ALA A 112 3.19 -1.07 1.16
C ALA A 112 2.62 0.17 0.45
N ALA A 113 1.40 0.09 -0.05
CA ALA A 113 0.77 1.24 -0.69
C ALA A 113 0.66 2.39 0.32
N SER A 114 0.88 3.57 -0.19
CA SER A 114 0.70 4.85 0.49
C SER A 114 0.44 5.88 -0.60
N PRO A 115 -0.11 7.06 -0.31
CA PRO A 115 -0.32 8.08 -1.34
C PRO A 115 1.00 8.45 -2.02
N VAL A 116 1.18 8.02 -3.26
CA VAL A 116 2.40 8.25 -4.05
C VAL A 116 2.06 8.95 -5.34
N VAL A 117 2.80 10.01 -5.63
CA VAL A 117 2.78 10.73 -6.90
C VAL A 117 4.12 10.52 -7.58
N LYS A 118 4.12 10.04 -8.83
CA LYS A 118 5.31 9.94 -9.67
C LYS A 118 5.39 11.14 -10.59
N LEU A 119 6.54 11.78 -10.63
CA LEU A 119 6.84 12.95 -11.45
C LEU A 119 7.75 12.56 -12.61
N PHE A 120 7.41 12.98 -13.81
CA PHE A 120 8.22 12.77 -15.02
C PHE A 120 8.81 14.08 -15.54
N ALA A 121 9.83 13.98 -16.38
CA ALA A 121 10.59 15.10 -16.91
C ALA A 121 9.74 16.18 -17.59
N ASP A 122 8.72 15.79 -18.32
CA ASP A 122 7.83 16.67 -19.08
C ASP A 122 6.72 17.31 -18.26
N GLY A 123 6.63 16.95 -16.95
CA GLY A 123 5.56 17.37 -16.05
C GLY A 123 4.35 16.43 -16.06
N SER A 124 4.36 15.38 -16.87
CA SER A 124 3.38 14.31 -16.71
C SER A 124 3.57 13.60 -15.37
N PHE A 125 2.51 13.00 -14.87
CA PHE A 125 2.53 12.34 -13.56
C PHE A 125 1.62 11.11 -13.53
N GLU A 126 1.88 10.25 -12.57
CA GLU A 126 1.02 9.11 -12.23
C GLU A 126 0.68 9.17 -10.74
N THR A 127 -0.56 8.86 -10.42
CA THR A 127 -1.03 8.66 -9.04
C THR A 127 -1.41 7.20 -8.84
N ASN A 128 -1.36 6.75 -7.59
CA ASN A 128 -2.03 5.52 -7.20
C ASN A 128 -3.43 5.82 -6.63
N ASP A 129 -4.19 4.77 -6.29
CA ASP A 129 -5.56 4.93 -5.78
C ASP A 129 -5.62 5.83 -4.53
N GLU A 130 -4.59 5.80 -3.67
CA GLU A 130 -4.54 6.57 -2.44
C GLU A 130 -4.22 8.05 -2.67
N SER A 131 -3.49 8.37 -3.74
CA SER A 131 -3.15 9.74 -4.15
C SER A 131 -4.07 10.29 -5.25
N GLU A 132 -5.17 9.62 -5.55
CA GLU A 132 -6.18 10.10 -6.49
C GLU A 132 -6.70 11.47 -6.05
N GLY A 133 -6.67 12.43 -6.97
CA GLY A 133 -7.01 13.83 -6.71
C GLY A 133 -5.80 14.76 -6.61
N CYS A 134 -4.58 14.22 -6.56
CA CYS A 134 -3.37 15.02 -6.77
C CYS A 134 -3.23 15.40 -8.23
N SER A 135 -2.65 16.58 -8.45
CA SER A 135 -2.23 17.06 -9.76
C SER A 135 -0.80 17.58 -9.71
N VAL A 136 -0.13 17.63 -10.85
CA VAL A 136 1.25 18.13 -10.94
C VAL A 136 1.36 19.15 -12.06
N THR A 137 2.02 20.27 -11.76
CA THR A 137 2.36 21.30 -12.73
C THR A 137 3.87 21.49 -12.76
N ARG A 138 4.51 21.28 -13.92
CA ARG A 138 5.90 21.67 -14.13
C ARG A 138 5.97 23.19 -14.35
N LEU A 139 6.58 23.89 -13.41
CA LEU A 139 6.66 25.37 -13.46
C LEU A 139 7.78 25.83 -14.39
N LYS A 140 8.94 25.21 -14.28
CA LYS A 140 10.13 25.45 -15.14
C LYS A 140 11.07 24.24 -15.05
N ALA A 141 12.22 24.33 -15.68
CA ALA A 141 13.23 23.27 -15.59
C ALA A 141 13.56 22.96 -14.12
N GLY A 142 13.41 21.71 -13.74
CA GLY A 142 13.70 21.23 -12.39
C GLY A 142 12.70 21.66 -11.30
N GLU A 143 11.53 22.22 -11.64
CA GLU A 143 10.52 22.57 -10.64
C GLU A 143 9.14 22.01 -10.96
N TYR A 144 8.61 21.22 -10.02
CA TYR A 144 7.33 20.51 -10.11
C TYR A 144 6.48 20.80 -8.89
N LEU A 145 5.29 21.37 -9.09
CA LEU A 145 4.32 21.65 -8.03
C LEU A 145 3.30 20.52 -7.95
N ILE A 146 3.19 19.89 -6.80
CA ILE A 146 2.16 18.88 -6.50
C ILE A 146 1.06 19.57 -5.70
N GLU A 147 -0.17 19.50 -6.18
CA GLU A 147 -1.37 20.06 -5.55
C GLU A 147 -2.35 18.95 -5.18
N GLY A 148 -3.33 19.25 -4.32
CA GLY A 148 -4.33 18.26 -3.87
C GLY A 148 -3.86 17.40 -2.69
N CYS A 149 -2.73 17.73 -2.09
CA CYS A 149 -2.18 17.10 -0.89
C CYS A 149 -2.08 18.09 0.28
N MET A 150 -1.70 17.59 1.45
CA MET A 150 -1.50 18.34 2.70
C MET A 150 -0.04 18.30 3.17
N GLY A 151 0.90 18.24 2.23
CA GLY A 151 2.33 18.14 2.50
C GLY A 151 2.87 16.73 2.35
N MET A 152 3.99 16.47 3.01
CA MET A 152 4.68 15.17 2.99
C MET A 152 4.14 14.24 4.05
N ASN A 153 4.01 12.96 3.71
CA ASN A 153 3.68 11.93 4.69
C ASN A 153 4.91 11.64 5.58
N SER A 154 4.71 11.74 6.90
CA SER A 154 5.78 11.62 7.91
C SER A 154 5.88 10.25 8.57
N ASP A 155 5.27 9.21 8.01
CA ASP A 155 5.28 7.86 8.59
C ASP A 155 6.71 7.34 8.82
N ALA A 156 7.04 7.05 10.07
CA ALA A 156 8.35 6.56 10.48
C ALA A 156 8.69 5.19 9.86
N ALA A 157 7.71 4.37 9.50
CA ALA A 157 7.92 3.09 8.81
C ALA A 157 8.59 3.26 7.44
N TRP A 158 8.54 4.48 6.87
CA TRP A 158 9.14 4.85 5.61
C TRP A 158 10.39 5.74 5.75
N GLY A 159 10.91 5.90 6.95
CA GLY A 159 12.05 6.78 7.21
C GLY A 159 11.68 8.25 7.42
N GLY A 160 10.42 8.52 7.77
CA GLY A 160 9.92 9.87 7.98
C GLY A 160 9.76 10.65 6.68
N ILE A 161 9.83 11.98 6.78
CA ILE A 161 9.62 12.88 5.63
C ILE A 161 10.66 12.64 4.52
N ASP A 162 11.94 12.53 4.86
CA ASP A 162 13.00 12.29 3.87
C ASP A 162 12.87 10.94 3.17
N GLY A 163 12.35 9.93 3.87
CA GLY A 163 12.00 8.62 3.28
C GLY A 163 10.82 8.66 2.31
N GLY A 164 10.11 9.78 2.22
CA GLY A 164 9.00 10.00 1.29
C GLY A 164 9.42 10.24 -0.15
N PHE A 165 10.71 10.37 -0.43
CA PHE A 165 11.24 10.53 -1.78
C PHE A 165 11.98 9.30 -2.25
N ASP A 166 11.73 8.89 -3.51
CA ASP A 166 12.57 7.93 -4.21
C ASP A 166 13.03 8.57 -5.52
N ILE A 167 14.35 8.78 -5.61
CA ILE A 167 14.99 9.47 -6.72
C ILE A 167 15.68 8.49 -7.66
N PRO A 168 15.77 8.81 -8.97
CA PRO A 168 16.36 7.94 -9.96
C PRO A 168 17.84 7.68 -9.68
N LYS A 169 18.27 6.45 -9.91
CA LYS A 169 19.64 5.98 -9.73
C LYS A 169 20.16 5.32 -11.00
N ASP A 170 21.46 5.44 -11.22
CA ASP A 170 22.14 4.70 -12.27
C ASP A 170 22.34 3.21 -11.89
N ARG A 171 22.92 2.43 -12.80
CA ARG A 171 23.25 1.00 -12.61
C ARG A 171 24.24 0.73 -11.46
N ASN A 172 24.96 1.75 -10.98
CA ASN A 172 25.91 1.67 -9.89
C ASN A 172 25.29 2.11 -8.55
N GLY A 173 23.98 2.44 -8.54
CA GLY A 173 23.27 2.92 -7.38
C GLY A 173 23.50 4.38 -7.04
N GLN A 174 24.13 5.14 -7.94
CA GLN A 174 24.37 6.58 -7.76
C GLN A 174 23.12 7.37 -8.15
N ALA A 175 22.70 8.31 -7.30
CA ALA A 175 21.58 9.19 -7.60
C ALA A 175 21.91 10.08 -8.81
N LEU A 176 20.97 10.21 -9.74
CA LEU A 176 21.18 10.99 -10.97
C LEU A 176 20.86 12.47 -10.82
N ILE A 177 20.18 12.83 -9.74
CA ILE A 177 19.79 14.21 -9.41
C ILE A 177 20.02 14.49 -7.93
N TRP A 178 20.15 15.78 -7.60
CA TRP A 178 19.87 16.30 -6.27
C TRP A 178 18.40 16.66 -6.20
N LEU A 179 17.80 16.55 -5.02
CA LEU A 179 16.41 16.91 -4.78
C LEU A 179 16.33 17.80 -3.55
N ASP A 180 15.54 18.86 -3.66
CA ASP A 180 15.07 19.71 -2.56
C ASP A 180 13.56 19.88 -2.67
N TYR A 181 12.90 20.34 -1.61
CA TYR A 181 11.45 20.55 -1.64
C TYR A 181 11.04 21.65 -0.68
N GLU A 182 9.87 22.21 -0.94
CA GLU A 182 9.18 23.15 -0.06
C GLU A 182 7.71 22.72 0.08
N VAL A 183 7.17 22.82 1.29
CA VAL A 183 5.73 22.64 1.54
C VAL A 183 5.12 24.01 1.72
N ASN A 184 4.18 24.35 0.85
CA ASN A 184 3.47 25.62 0.90
C ASN A 184 2.40 25.63 2.00
N ALA A 185 1.91 26.83 2.35
CA ALA A 185 0.91 26.99 3.39
C ALA A 185 -0.45 26.32 3.09
N ASP A 186 -0.75 26.07 1.81
CA ASP A 186 -1.95 25.37 1.33
C ASP A 186 -1.78 23.84 1.32
N GLY A 187 -0.58 23.34 1.69
CA GLY A 187 -0.25 21.94 1.69
C GLY A 187 0.33 21.41 0.36
N SER A 188 0.37 22.23 -0.68
CA SER A 188 1.04 21.85 -1.92
C SER A 188 2.54 21.66 -1.70
N VAL A 189 3.17 20.78 -2.50
CA VAL A 189 4.59 20.43 -2.39
C VAL A 189 5.32 20.86 -3.66
N LEU A 190 6.26 21.80 -3.52
CA LEU A 190 7.17 22.18 -4.60
C LEU A 190 8.41 21.30 -4.54
N VAL A 191 8.57 20.44 -5.53
CA VAL A 191 9.77 19.59 -5.69
C VAL A 191 10.75 20.28 -6.63
N LYS A 192 12.02 20.37 -6.20
CA LYS A 192 13.11 20.97 -6.96
C LYS A 192 14.16 19.92 -7.27
N THR A 193 14.53 19.80 -8.53
CA THR A 193 15.53 18.83 -9.00
C THR A 193 16.71 19.55 -9.66
N PHE A 194 17.90 19.01 -9.40
CA PHE A 194 19.14 19.61 -9.90
C PHE A 194 20.04 18.51 -10.46
N HIS A 195 20.84 18.87 -11.42
CA HIS A 195 21.87 17.97 -11.95
C HIS A 195 22.85 17.54 -10.86
N ARG A 196 23.17 16.25 -10.83
CA ARG A 196 24.17 15.69 -9.90
C ARG A 196 25.31 15.08 -10.69
N GLU A 197 26.52 15.62 -10.51
CA GLU A 197 27.71 15.10 -11.14
C GLU A 197 28.68 14.50 -10.11
N TYR A 198 29.31 13.41 -10.49
CA TYR A 198 30.33 12.71 -9.68
C TYR A 198 31.71 12.90 -10.28
N SER A 199 32.30 14.09 -10.18
CA SER A 199 33.55 14.48 -10.81
C SER A 199 34.73 13.57 -10.45
N THR A 200 34.72 12.93 -9.27
CA THR A 200 35.76 11.99 -8.81
C THR A 200 35.53 10.54 -9.23
N ALA A 201 34.36 10.23 -9.77
CA ALA A 201 34.04 8.88 -10.25
C ALA A 201 34.77 8.57 -11.58
N PRO A 202 34.89 7.28 -11.95
CA PRO A 202 35.32 6.91 -13.31
C PRO A 202 34.44 7.59 -14.38
N ILE A 203 35.02 7.90 -15.52
CA ILE A 203 34.34 8.67 -16.60
C ILE A 203 32.96 8.12 -16.94
N PHE A 204 32.77 6.78 -17.00
CA PHE A 204 31.51 6.14 -17.31
C PHE A 204 30.44 6.25 -16.21
N ALA A 205 30.80 6.72 -15.01
CA ALA A 205 29.94 6.83 -13.83
C ALA A 205 29.79 8.26 -13.33
N ARG A 206 30.26 9.24 -14.07
CA ARG A 206 30.25 10.66 -13.63
C ARG A 206 28.90 11.33 -13.74
N ASN A 207 28.00 10.81 -14.55
CA ASN A 207 26.74 11.47 -14.89
C ASN A 207 26.93 12.89 -15.49
N SER A 208 28.07 13.13 -16.17
CA SER A 208 28.32 14.41 -16.79
C SER A 208 27.38 14.69 -17.95
N ARG A 209 26.88 15.91 -18.04
CA ARG A 209 26.03 16.39 -19.14
C ARG A 209 26.64 17.68 -19.72
N GLU A 210 26.72 17.73 -21.05
CA GLU A 210 27.25 18.92 -21.72
C GLU A 210 26.36 20.14 -21.44
N GLY A 211 26.98 21.25 -21.01
CA GLY A 211 26.30 22.50 -20.71
C GLY A 211 25.55 22.56 -19.41
N LEU A 212 25.74 21.57 -18.50
CA LEU A 212 25.01 21.51 -17.22
C LEU A 212 26.02 21.24 -16.08
N ALA A 213 26.10 22.14 -15.12
CA ALA A 213 27.00 22.00 -13.97
C ALA A 213 26.30 21.22 -12.83
N ASP A 214 27.13 20.65 -11.92
CA ASP A 214 26.61 20.04 -10.68
C ASP A 214 25.85 21.08 -9.84
N GLY A 215 24.64 20.71 -9.38
CA GLY A 215 23.76 21.61 -8.63
C GLY A 215 22.98 22.60 -9.48
N GLU A 216 23.11 22.58 -10.80
CA GLU A 216 22.29 23.40 -11.68
C GLU A 216 20.88 22.82 -11.85
N ALA A 217 19.84 23.66 -11.89
CA ALA A 217 18.45 23.23 -12.03
C ALA A 217 18.28 22.39 -13.31
N ALA A 218 17.76 21.19 -13.16
CA ALA A 218 17.61 20.25 -14.25
C ALA A 218 16.36 19.38 -14.05
N ASP A 219 15.72 19.04 -15.16
CA ASP A 219 14.60 18.11 -15.12
C ASP A 219 15.04 16.69 -14.76
N ILE A 220 14.10 15.93 -14.28
CA ILE A 220 14.21 14.48 -14.09
C ILE A 220 14.70 13.83 -15.39
N PRO A 221 15.57 12.80 -15.37
CA PRO A 221 15.94 12.09 -16.59
C PRO A 221 14.72 11.57 -17.35
N ALA A 222 14.71 11.74 -18.67
CA ALA A 222 13.52 11.50 -19.52
C ALA A 222 12.97 10.06 -19.48
N ASP A 223 13.79 9.08 -19.13
CA ASP A 223 13.47 7.67 -19.02
C ASP A 223 13.16 7.20 -17.59
N GLN A 224 13.11 8.14 -16.65
CA GLN A 224 12.94 7.86 -15.21
C GLN A 224 11.92 8.80 -14.55
N PHE A 225 11.66 8.58 -13.29
CA PHE A 225 10.72 9.38 -12.50
C PHE A 225 11.22 9.59 -11.06
N VAL A 226 10.65 10.57 -10.40
CA VAL A 226 10.75 10.77 -8.95
C VAL A 226 9.43 10.34 -8.33
N SER A 227 9.47 9.50 -7.29
CA SER A 227 8.30 9.19 -6.48
C SER A 227 8.25 10.08 -5.24
N VAL A 228 7.09 10.66 -4.98
CA VAL A 228 6.85 11.52 -3.82
C VAL A 228 5.69 10.97 -3.02
N ARG A 229 5.91 10.71 -1.72
CA ARG A 229 4.84 10.32 -0.80
C ARG A 229 4.25 11.56 -0.16
N VAL A 230 2.99 11.75 -0.42
CA VAL A 230 2.24 12.90 0.07
C VAL A 230 1.27 12.52 1.19
N GLU A 231 0.92 13.45 2.02
CA GLU A 231 -0.20 13.32 2.96
C GLU A 231 -1.48 13.75 2.24
N MET A 232 -2.51 12.93 2.29
CA MET A 232 -3.79 13.24 1.66
C MET A 232 -4.76 13.87 2.66
N PRO A 233 -5.58 14.85 2.22
CA PRO A 233 -6.59 15.41 3.08
C PRO A 233 -7.61 14.36 3.52
N GLN A 234 -8.20 14.54 4.71
CA GLN A 234 -9.18 13.59 5.26
C GLN A 234 -10.39 13.37 4.33
N ASN A 235 -10.73 14.36 3.52
CA ASN A 235 -11.80 14.30 2.52
C ASN A 235 -11.31 13.90 1.13
N SER A 236 -10.13 13.29 1.01
CA SER A 236 -9.64 12.77 -0.27
C SER A 236 -10.58 11.72 -0.87
N ILE A 237 -10.52 11.52 -2.16
CA ILE A 237 -11.34 10.55 -2.90
C ILE A 237 -11.20 9.15 -2.28
N TRP A 238 -9.98 8.74 -1.97
CA TRP A 238 -9.71 7.48 -1.30
C TRP A 238 -10.37 7.39 0.08
N ASN A 239 -10.16 8.40 0.93
CA ASN A 239 -10.72 8.43 2.28
C ASN A 239 -12.26 8.48 2.25
N GLN A 240 -12.86 9.19 1.30
CA GLN A 240 -14.30 9.19 1.09
C GLN A 240 -14.82 7.82 0.65
N ARG A 241 -14.17 7.15 -0.29
CA ARG A 241 -14.53 5.79 -0.71
C ARG A 241 -14.39 4.81 0.45
N ALA A 242 -13.32 4.89 1.23
CA ALA A 242 -13.13 4.08 2.42
C ALA A 242 -14.22 4.34 3.47
N ALA A 243 -14.61 5.60 3.67
CA ALA A 243 -15.71 5.96 4.58
C ALA A 243 -17.08 5.49 4.08
N MET A 244 -17.38 5.62 2.78
CA MET A 244 -18.62 5.12 2.18
C MET A 244 -18.73 3.60 2.25
N ALA A 245 -17.62 2.88 2.09
CA ALA A 245 -17.57 1.44 2.28
C ALA A 245 -17.84 1.02 3.74
N GLN A 246 -17.80 1.95 4.68
CA GLN A 246 -18.06 1.75 6.11
C GLN A 246 -19.51 2.05 6.52
N VAL A 247 -20.33 2.69 5.67
CA VAL A 247 -21.72 3.00 6.00
C VAL A 247 -22.58 1.73 5.86
N PRO A 248 -23.25 1.26 6.92
CA PRO A 248 -24.19 0.16 6.81
C PRO A 248 -25.36 0.57 5.92
N ASP A 249 -25.76 -0.30 5.01
CA ASP A 249 -26.99 -0.11 4.24
C ASP A 249 -28.18 -0.09 5.21
N SER A 250 -28.71 1.10 5.48
CA SER A 250 -29.84 1.32 6.40
C SER A 250 -31.19 1.08 5.72
N SER A 251 -31.22 0.40 4.59
CA SER A 251 -32.43 0.07 3.86
C SER A 251 -32.76 -1.41 3.95
N SER A 252 -33.32 -1.83 5.10
CA SER A 252 -34.20 -3.00 5.17
C SER A 252 -35.11 -2.86 6.40
N ASP A 253 -36.16 -2.11 6.26
CA ASP A 253 -37.40 -2.35 6.97
C ASP A 253 -38.22 -3.46 6.26
#